data_9e366f95b683f680b5bd584ca68a1ba3
#
_entry.id   9e366f95b683f680b5bd584ca68a1ba3
#
_cell.length_a   1.000
_cell.length_b   1.000
_cell.length_c   1.000
_cell.angle_alpha   90.00
_cell.angle_beta   90.00
_cell.angle_gamma   90.00
#
_symmetry.space_group_name_H-M   'P 1'
#
loop_
_entity.id
_entity.type
_entity.pdbx_description
1 polymer ?
#
loop_
_entity_poly.entity_id
_entity_poly.type
_entity_poly.pdbx_seq_one_letter_code
_entity_poly.pdbx_strand_id
1 'polypeptide(L)'
;MTRLDVQNRRIENGFRLTRVGITGVKKPVVVHRGGKDNHLTAEIDVFVDLPSTQKGSHMSRNVEIITEMIDESVRKKVKSLEELAGSICKRLLDRHEYAGYAEVRMSAHYFLERKTDSGRKTLEPFKLMAKATARRGNGLMKLIGVEAEGMTACPCAMETVQHKLSEDVPELAKLGSKVPMISHNQRNRTTLMMEVPEHVEVEADDLIDIVEGSLSSPTYGILKRDDEAMVVMKAHRNPKFVEDVVRDILGKILKKYKRLDDSVHVTVRSESEESIHKHNAFAERITTLGELRESEER
;
A
#
# COMPACT_ATOMS: atom_id res chain seq x y z
N MET A 1 11.51 -18.97 44.46
CA MET A 1 10.87 -19.83 43.50
C MET A 1 11.52 -19.58 42.15
N THR A 2 12.30 -20.52 41.66
CA THR A 2 12.89 -20.45 40.30
C THR A 2 11.75 -20.52 39.27
N ARG A 3 11.52 -19.46 38.52
CA ARG A 3 10.53 -19.45 37.45
C ARG A 3 10.88 -20.58 36.47
N LEU A 4 9.94 -21.51 36.27
CA LEU A 4 10.06 -22.58 35.27
C LEU A 4 10.08 -21.94 33.85
N ASP A 5 11.26 -21.84 33.26
CA ASP A 5 11.44 -21.38 31.89
C ASP A 5 11.18 -22.53 30.91
N VAL A 6 9.91 -22.69 30.51
CA VAL A 6 9.47 -23.77 29.62
C VAL A 6 9.91 -23.50 28.19
N GLN A 7 10.11 -22.22 27.79
CA GLN A 7 10.49 -21.82 26.44
C GLN A 7 11.91 -22.27 26.10
N ASN A 8 12.80 -22.36 27.08
CA ASN A 8 14.19 -22.80 26.90
C ASN A 8 14.40 -24.32 27.05
N ARG A 9 13.31 -25.10 27.18
CA ARG A 9 13.42 -26.56 27.22
C ARG A 9 13.78 -27.14 25.87
N ARG A 10 14.46 -28.31 25.91
CA ARG A 10 14.78 -29.10 24.71
C ARG A 10 13.49 -29.59 24.04
N ILE A 11 13.46 -29.59 22.71
CA ILE A 11 12.35 -30.03 21.87
C ILE A 11 12.66 -31.39 21.25
N GLU A 12 11.64 -32.20 21.03
CA GLU A 12 11.76 -33.51 20.38
C GLU A 12 11.94 -33.37 18.86
N ASN A 13 11.21 -32.42 18.23
CA ASN A 13 11.29 -32.12 16.80
C ASN A 13 11.99 -30.77 16.59
N GLY A 14 13.29 -30.79 16.35
CA GLY A 14 14.16 -29.63 16.24
C GLY A 14 14.11 -28.91 14.90
N PHE A 15 12.92 -28.49 14.44
CA PHE A 15 12.79 -27.65 13.23
C PHE A 15 12.91 -26.17 13.59
N ARG A 16 13.71 -25.43 12.83
CA ARG A 16 13.74 -23.98 12.88
C ARG A 16 12.42 -23.42 12.34
N LEU A 17 11.88 -22.40 13.03
CA LEU A 17 10.69 -21.67 12.53
C LEU A 17 11.10 -20.32 11.96
N THR A 18 10.56 -19.98 10.80
CA THR A 18 10.89 -18.72 10.10
C THR A 18 10.28 -17.51 10.82
N ARG A 19 9.06 -17.66 11.35
CA ARG A 19 8.32 -16.59 12.03
C ARG A 19 7.52 -17.15 13.20
N VAL A 20 7.75 -16.58 14.37
CA VAL A 20 7.00 -16.83 15.60
C VAL A 20 6.77 -15.48 16.27
N GLY A 21 5.54 -15.17 16.66
CA GLY A 21 5.26 -13.85 17.20
C GLY A 21 3.80 -13.66 17.59
N ILE A 22 3.36 -12.43 17.61
CA ILE A 22 1.98 -12.01 17.93
C ILE A 22 1.41 -11.21 16.78
N THR A 23 0.10 -11.33 16.55
CA THR A 23 -0.61 -10.66 15.46
C THR A 23 -1.85 -9.94 15.96
N GLY A 24 -2.34 -8.95 15.19
CA GLY A 24 -3.60 -8.27 15.46
C GLY A 24 -3.59 -7.33 16.65
N VAL A 25 -2.41 -6.85 17.09
CA VAL A 25 -2.29 -5.92 18.21
C VAL A 25 -2.69 -4.53 17.73
N LYS A 26 -3.78 -3.97 18.28
CA LYS A 26 -4.25 -2.62 17.93
C LYS A 26 -3.77 -1.61 18.95
N LYS A 27 -3.09 -0.55 18.47
CA LYS A 27 -2.55 0.53 19.28
C LYS A 27 -2.75 1.90 18.63
N PRO A 28 -3.00 2.96 19.42
CA PRO A 28 -2.90 4.32 18.93
C PRO A 28 -1.43 4.66 18.64
N VAL A 29 -1.18 5.28 17.47
CA VAL A 29 0.14 5.74 17.02
C VAL A 29 0.04 7.19 16.61
N VAL A 30 1.04 8.00 16.96
CA VAL A 30 1.14 9.39 16.52
C VAL A 30 2.27 9.51 15.52
N VAL A 31 1.94 9.90 14.29
CA VAL A 31 2.91 10.15 13.21
C VAL A 31 2.97 11.65 12.96
N HIS A 32 4.14 12.25 13.10
CA HIS A 32 4.36 13.66 12.83
C HIS A 32 4.72 13.87 11.36
N ARG A 33 3.80 14.43 10.57
CA ARG A 33 3.98 14.62 9.13
C ARG A 33 3.36 15.93 8.66
N GLY A 34 4.02 16.60 7.71
CA GLY A 34 3.54 17.88 7.19
C GLY A 34 3.34 18.96 8.25
N GLY A 35 4.14 18.95 9.35
CA GLY A 35 4.02 19.88 10.47
C GLY A 35 2.83 19.61 11.40
N LYS A 36 2.13 18.48 11.23
CA LYS A 36 0.94 18.08 12.02
C LYS A 36 1.14 16.72 12.66
N ASP A 37 0.48 16.51 13.79
CA ASP A 37 0.40 15.21 14.45
C ASP A 37 -0.83 14.46 13.90
N ASN A 38 -0.60 13.31 13.25
CA ASN A 38 -1.63 12.43 12.74
C ASN A 38 -1.83 11.28 13.73
N HIS A 39 -3.03 11.20 14.30
CA HIS A 39 -3.41 10.15 15.25
C HIS A 39 -4.03 8.99 14.47
N LEU A 40 -3.35 7.85 14.47
CA LEU A 40 -3.74 6.65 13.76
C LEU A 40 -4.05 5.52 14.75
N THR A 41 -4.96 4.64 14.37
CA THR A 41 -5.09 3.33 15.04
C THR A 41 -4.39 2.31 14.16
N ALA A 42 -3.22 1.86 14.59
CA ALA A 42 -2.43 0.87 13.88
C ALA A 42 -2.73 -0.55 14.35
N GLU A 43 -2.89 -1.47 13.42
CA GLU A 43 -2.81 -2.90 13.65
C GLU A 43 -1.38 -3.36 13.42
N ILE A 44 -0.82 -4.09 14.39
CA ILE A 44 0.62 -4.42 14.47
C ILE A 44 0.80 -5.91 14.62
N ASP A 45 1.59 -6.50 13.74
CA ASP A 45 2.11 -7.86 13.85
C ASP A 45 3.62 -7.82 14.06
N VAL A 46 4.13 -8.63 14.95
CA VAL A 46 5.58 -8.74 15.19
C VAL A 46 6.01 -10.20 15.19
N PHE A 47 7.14 -10.47 14.55
CA PHE A 47 7.68 -11.81 14.40
C PHE A 47 9.20 -11.80 14.63
N VAL A 48 9.69 -12.91 15.17
CA VAL A 48 11.12 -13.26 15.20
C VAL A 48 11.28 -14.69 14.69
N ASP A 49 12.45 -15.05 14.19
CA ASP A 49 12.76 -16.46 13.91
C ASP A 49 13.02 -17.22 15.22
N LEU A 50 12.78 -18.54 15.20
CA LEU A 50 13.01 -19.42 16.34
C LEU A 50 13.97 -20.53 15.93
N PRO A 51 15.14 -20.64 16.58
CA PRO A 51 16.11 -21.68 16.27
C PRO A 51 15.60 -23.06 16.69
N SER A 52 16.14 -24.11 16.08
CA SER A 52 15.80 -25.51 16.33
C SER A 52 16.14 -25.99 17.76
N THR A 53 16.88 -25.20 18.50
CA THR A 53 17.30 -25.52 19.90
C THR A 53 16.35 -24.98 20.96
N GLN A 54 15.36 -24.15 20.58
CA GLN A 54 14.49 -23.45 21.50
C GLN A 54 13.02 -23.85 21.32
N LYS A 55 12.33 -24.20 22.41
CA LYS A 55 10.95 -24.68 22.39
C LYS A 55 9.93 -23.60 22.07
N GLY A 56 10.12 -22.37 22.52
CA GLY A 56 9.16 -21.30 22.34
C GLY A 56 9.77 -19.91 22.40
N SER A 57 9.09 -18.92 21.82
CA SER A 57 9.43 -17.52 21.94
C SER A 57 8.80 -16.91 23.20
N HIS A 58 9.46 -15.91 23.78
CA HIS A 58 8.95 -15.16 24.93
C HIS A 58 7.93 -14.10 24.45
N MET A 59 6.66 -14.50 24.25
CA MET A 59 5.60 -13.65 23.69
C MET A 59 5.34 -12.38 24.51
N SER A 60 5.49 -12.43 25.84
CA SER A 60 5.35 -11.24 26.70
C SER A 60 6.34 -10.14 26.33
N ARG A 61 7.56 -10.49 25.94
CA ARG A 61 8.56 -9.51 25.49
C ARG A 61 8.11 -8.75 24.23
N ASN A 62 7.39 -9.42 23.32
CA ASN A 62 6.85 -8.78 22.13
C ASN A 62 5.82 -7.70 22.50
N VAL A 63 4.90 -8.01 23.45
CA VAL A 63 3.89 -7.05 23.92
C VAL A 63 4.54 -5.87 24.66
N GLU A 64 5.51 -6.15 25.53
CA GLU A 64 6.28 -5.13 26.25
C GLU A 64 6.97 -4.18 25.26
N ILE A 65 7.67 -4.72 24.25
CA ILE A 65 8.37 -3.92 23.24
C ILE A 65 7.39 -3.03 22.47
N ILE A 66 6.26 -3.56 22.01
CA ILE A 66 5.25 -2.76 21.31
C ILE A 66 4.79 -1.62 22.20
N THR A 67 4.46 -1.91 23.46
CA THR A 67 3.97 -0.89 24.40
C THR A 67 5.01 0.18 24.66
N GLU A 68 6.26 -0.20 24.98
CA GLU A 68 7.38 0.73 25.16
C GLU A 68 7.60 1.63 23.94
N MET A 69 7.61 1.04 22.73
CA MET A 69 7.86 1.78 21.50
C MET A 69 6.71 2.71 21.11
N ILE A 70 5.46 2.33 21.38
CA ILE A 70 4.31 3.22 21.17
C ILE A 70 4.35 4.40 22.15
N ASP A 71 4.61 4.16 23.42
CA ASP A 71 4.75 5.22 24.41
C ASP A 71 5.92 6.17 24.07
N GLU A 72 7.00 5.62 23.53
CA GLU A 72 8.13 6.41 23.05
C GLU A 72 7.77 7.22 21.78
N SER A 73 6.98 6.66 20.87
CA SER A 73 6.55 7.33 19.65
C SER A 73 5.72 8.59 19.89
N VAL A 74 4.92 8.59 20.95
CA VAL A 74 4.15 9.77 21.41
C VAL A 74 5.08 10.89 21.88
N ARG A 75 6.21 10.53 22.50
CA ARG A 75 7.16 11.52 23.04
C ARG A 75 8.17 12.03 22.00
N LYS A 76 8.67 11.14 21.12
CA LYS A 76 9.76 11.43 20.17
C LYS A 76 9.27 11.75 18.74
N LYS A 77 7.96 11.76 18.49
CA LYS A 77 7.36 12.10 17.20
C LYS A 77 7.98 11.32 16.02
N VAL A 78 7.56 10.08 15.84
CA VAL A 78 7.97 9.30 14.65
C VAL A 78 7.44 9.94 13.37
N LYS A 79 8.23 9.90 12.30
CA LYS A 79 7.86 10.51 11.03
C LYS A 79 6.89 9.64 10.22
N SER A 80 6.97 8.31 10.38
CA SER A 80 6.18 7.36 9.58
C SER A 80 5.98 6.02 10.28
N LEU A 81 5.01 5.22 9.79
CA LEU A 81 4.76 3.88 10.31
C LEU A 81 5.93 2.93 10.05
N GLU A 82 6.61 3.06 8.90
CA GLU A 82 7.76 2.22 8.55
C GLU A 82 9.00 2.55 9.39
N GLU A 83 9.17 3.80 9.81
CA GLU A 83 10.21 4.18 10.77
C GLU A 83 9.95 3.54 12.14
N LEU A 84 8.69 3.58 12.61
CA LEU A 84 8.29 2.93 13.85
C LEU A 84 8.46 1.42 13.76
N ALA A 85 8.02 0.79 12.66
CA ALA A 85 8.21 -0.64 12.43
C ALA A 85 9.69 -1.04 12.45
N GLY A 86 10.56 -0.22 11.84
CA GLY A 86 12.02 -0.42 11.86
C GLY A 86 12.60 -0.36 13.26
N SER A 87 12.17 0.62 14.06
CA SER A 87 12.60 0.78 15.45
C SER A 87 12.16 -0.41 16.32
N ILE A 88 10.93 -0.90 16.12
CA ILE A 88 10.43 -2.11 16.79
C ILE A 88 11.25 -3.34 16.37
N CYS A 89 11.57 -3.51 15.08
CA CYS A 89 12.42 -4.61 14.58
C CYS A 89 13.77 -4.66 15.27
N LYS A 90 14.45 -3.53 15.40
CA LYS A 90 15.74 -3.45 16.10
C LYS A 90 15.60 -3.87 17.57
N ARG A 91 14.59 -3.34 18.24
CA ARG A 91 14.33 -3.65 19.66
C ARG A 91 13.98 -5.13 19.86
N LEU A 92 13.27 -5.76 18.90
CA LEU A 92 13.00 -7.20 18.93
C LEU A 92 14.29 -8.03 18.90
N LEU A 93 15.21 -7.70 18.00
CA LEU A 93 16.51 -8.39 17.92
C LEU A 93 17.34 -8.19 19.19
N ASP A 94 17.31 -6.98 19.80
CA ASP A 94 18.02 -6.72 21.05
C ASP A 94 17.49 -7.55 22.22
N ARG A 95 16.16 -7.70 22.32
CA ARG A 95 15.51 -8.43 23.43
C ARG A 95 15.44 -9.94 23.23
N HIS A 96 15.51 -10.42 21.98
CA HIS A 96 15.52 -11.84 21.61
C HIS A 96 16.91 -12.23 21.12
N GLU A 97 17.85 -12.45 22.03
CA GLU A 97 19.27 -12.73 21.71
C GLU A 97 19.46 -13.94 20.79
N TYR A 98 18.55 -14.91 20.85
CA TYR A 98 18.54 -16.10 20.01
C TYR A 98 18.09 -15.84 18.56
N ALA A 99 17.39 -14.72 18.31
CA ALA A 99 16.81 -14.42 17.01
C ALA A 99 17.86 -13.81 16.06
N GLY A 100 17.92 -14.31 14.85
CA GLY A 100 18.70 -13.75 13.76
C GLY A 100 17.91 -12.86 12.80
N TYR A 101 16.56 -12.92 12.91
CA TYR A 101 15.61 -12.21 12.07
C TYR A 101 14.45 -11.65 12.89
N ALA A 102 14.03 -10.44 12.56
CA ALA A 102 12.80 -9.84 13.04
C ALA A 102 12.01 -9.23 11.89
N GLU A 103 10.69 -9.28 12.00
CA GLU A 103 9.75 -8.67 11.05
C GLU A 103 8.63 -7.98 11.82
N VAL A 104 8.29 -6.77 11.43
CA VAL A 104 7.14 -6.01 11.94
C VAL A 104 6.29 -5.59 10.76
N ARG A 105 4.99 -5.81 10.85
CA ARG A 105 3.99 -5.32 9.91
C ARG A 105 3.05 -4.38 10.63
N MET A 106 2.70 -3.31 9.97
CA MET A 106 1.73 -2.34 10.50
C MET A 106 0.78 -1.94 9.39
N SER A 107 -0.49 -1.73 9.74
CA SER A 107 -1.46 -1.09 8.86
C SER A 107 -2.33 -0.12 9.63
N ALA A 108 -2.74 0.96 8.99
CA ALA A 108 -3.61 1.98 9.58
C ALA A 108 -4.44 2.67 8.50
N HIS A 109 -5.60 3.21 8.89
CA HIS A 109 -6.33 4.16 8.05
C HIS A 109 -5.76 5.56 8.24
N TYR A 110 -5.55 6.25 7.14
CA TYR A 110 -5.02 7.60 7.05
C TYR A 110 -5.96 8.48 6.23
N PHE A 111 -6.16 9.71 6.64
CA PHE A 111 -7.08 10.62 5.98
C PHE A 111 -6.33 11.78 5.34
N LEU A 112 -6.55 11.99 4.04
CA LEU A 112 -6.04 13.16 3.31
C LEU A 112 -7.17 14.06 2.87
N GLU A 113 -6.95 15.37 2.96
CA GLU A 113 -7.83 16.35 2.34
C GLU A 113 -7.71 16.27 0.83
N ARG A 114 -8.83 16.04 0.16
CA ARG A 114 -8.97 16.10 -1.30
C ARG A 114 -9.92 17.23 -1.68
N LYS A 115 -9.81 17.67 -2.93
CA LYS A 115 -10.71 18.67 -3.50
C LYS A 115 -11.41 18.09 -4.70
N THR A 116 -12.73 18.22 -4.75
CA THR A 116 -13.52 17.95 -5.96
C THR A 116 -13.20 18.98 -7.04
N ASP A 117 -13.62 18.72 -8.27
CA ASP A 117 -13.44 19.65 -9.39
C ASP A 117 -14.16 21.00 -9.15
N SER A 118 -15.23 21.03 -8.33
CA SER A 118 -15.89 22.26 -7.87
C SER A 118 -15.14 22.98 -6.72
N GLY A 119 -14.00 22.45 -6.27
CA GLY A 119 -13.18 23.00 -5.19
C GLY A 119 -13.64 22.65 -3.77
N ARG A 120 -14.63 21.75 -3.61
CA ARG A 120 -15.09 21.27 -2.31
C ARG A 120 -14.02 20.42 -1.66
N LYS A 121 -13.71 20.71 -0.40
CA LYS A 121 -12.80 19.92 0.41
C LYS A 121 -13.53 18.75 1.06
N THR A 122 -12.89 17.58 1.03
CA THR A 122 -13.36 16.36 1.66
C THR A 122 -12.16 15.58 2.25
N LEU A 123 -12.39 14.84 3.33
CA LEU A 123 -11.39 13.95 3.92
C LEU A 123 -11.63 12.55 3.40
N GLU A 124 -10.67 12.04 2.64
CA GLU A 124 -10.75 10.72 2.03
C GLU A 124 -9.86 9.71 2.77
N PRO A 125 -10.37 8.50 3.03
CA PRO A 125 -9.63 7.44 3.69
C PRO A 125 -8.70 6.73 2.72
N PHE A 126 -7.46 6.47 3.17
CA PHE A 126 -6.48 5.62 2.51
C PHE A 126 -5.96 4.60 3.51
N LYS A 127 -5.57 3.43 3.04
CA LYS A 127 -4.91 2.45 3.90
C LYS A 127 -3.41 2.58 3.74
N LEU A 128 -2.72 2.82 4.85
CA LEU A 128 -1.27 2.76 4.92
C LEU A 128 -0.85 1.36 5.35
N MET A 129 0.22 0.88 4.76
CA MET A 129 0.89 -0.38 5.11
C MET A 129 2.37 -0.11 5.29
N ALA A 130 2.91 -0.61 6.37
CA ALA A 130 4.34 -0.57 6.64
C ALA A 130 4.82 -1.96 7.02
N LYS A 131 6.01 -2.31 6.56
CA LYS A 131 6.72 -3.50 7.00
C LYS A 131 8.18 -3.13 7.23
N ALA A 132 8.76 -3.68 8.26
CA ALA A 132 10.20 -3.64 8.42
C ALA A 132 10.72 -5.05 8.64
N THR A 133 11.90 -5.32 8.11
CA THR A 133 12.63 -6.57 8.33
C THR A 133 14.07 -6.25 8.70
N ALA A 134 14.56 -6.91 9.73
CA ALA A 134 15.94 -6.77 10.18
C ALA A 134 16.60 -8.15 10.32
N ARG A 135 17.86 -8.24 9.91
CA ARG A 135 18.71 -9.42 10.11
C ARG A 135 19.97 -9.01 10.83
N ARG A 136 20.43 -9.81 11.81
CA ARG A 136 21.71 -9.57 12.44
C ARG A 136 22.82 -9.55 11.40
N GLY A 137 23.57 -8.46 11.37
CA GLY A 137 24.68 -8.27 10.43
C GLY A 137 24.32 -7.80 9.02
N ASN A 138 23.04 -7.78 8.62
CA ASN A 138 22.62 -7.43 7.25
C ASN A 138 21.78 -6.15 7.11
N GLY A 139 21.61 -5.39 8.20
CA GLY A 139 20.87 -4.14 8.15
C GLY A 139 19.34 -4.31 8.20
N LEU A 140 18.64 -3.22 7.90
CA LEU A 140 17.18 -3.10 7.97
C LEU A 140 16.63 -2.66 6.62
N MET A 141 15.57 -3.33 6.18
CA MET A 141 14.75 -2.95 5.03
C MET A 141 13.39 -2.47 5.49
N LYS A 142 12.86 -1.46 4.83
CA LYS A 142 11.52 -0.90 5.07
C LYS A 142 10.65 -1.09 3.83
N LEU A 143 9.38 -1.39 4.03
CA LEU A 143 8.36 -1.35 2.99
C LEU A 143 7.34 -0.29 3.37
N ILE A 144 7.07 0.59 2.43
CA ILE A 144 6.01 1.59 2.46
C ILE A 144 4.96 1.16 1.45
N GLY A 145 3.70 1.08 1.87
CA GLY A 145 2.60 0.71 1.00
C GLY A 145 1.38 1.58 1.22
N VAL A 146 0.63 1.78 0.16
CA VAL A 146 -0.65 2.48 0.17
C VAL A 146 -1.69 1.67 -0.59
N GLU A 147 -2.94 1.76 -0.15
CA GLU A 147 -4.09 1.29 -0.92
C GLU A 147 -5.06 2.46 -1.06
N ALA A 148 -5.47 2.72 -2.29
CA ALA A 148 -6.43 3.76 -2.64
C ALA A 148 -7.56 3.16 -3.49
N GLU A 149 -8.75 3.73 -3.33
CA GLU A 149 -9.93 3.40 -4.13
C GLU A 149 -10.23 4.52 -5.13
N GLY A 150 -10.73 4.12 -6.29
CA GLY A 150 -11.19 5.05 -7.31
C GLY A 150 -12.08 4.34 -8.32
N MET A 151 -12.17 4.87 -9.52
CA MET A 151 -13.02 4.36 -10.58
C MET A 151 -12.21 3.99 -11.81
N THR A 152 -12.58 2.88 -12.47
CA THR A 152 -12.18 2.56 -13.85
C THR A 152 -13.41 2.49 -14.75
N ALA A 153 -13.25 2.86 -16.02
CA ALA A 153 -14.25 2.70 -17.07
C ALA A 153 -13.66 1.86 -18.18
N CYS A 154 -14.42 0.91 -18.71
CA CYS A 154 -13.93 -0.07 -19.68
C CYS A 154 -13.72 0.55 -21.08
N PRO A 155 -12.49 0.57 -21.63
CA PRO A 155 -12.23 1.07 -22.98
C PRO A 155 -12.93 0.22 -24.06
N CYS A 156 -12.87 -1.10 -23.95
CA CYS A 156 -13.43 -2.03 -24.92
C CYS A 156 -14.94 -1.87 -25.07
N ALA A 157 -15.69 -1.82 -23.95
CA ALA A 157 -17.12 -1.59 -24.00
C ALA A 157 -17.45 -0.23 -24.62
N MET A 158 -16.67 0.80 -24.31
CA MET A 158 -16.84 2.15 -24.88
C MET A 158 -16.70 2.15 -26.39
N GLU A 159 -15.63 1.57 -26.93
CA GLU A 159 -15.39 1.49 -28.37
C GLU A 159 -16.47 0.66 -29.09
N THR A 160 -16.86 -0.47 -28.48
CA THR A 160 -17.92 -1.33 -29.06
C THR A 160 -19.27 -0.61 -29.09
N VAL A 161 -19.64 0.10 -28.01
CA VAL A 161 -20.88 0.91 -27.96
C VAL A 161 -20.82 2.03 -28.99
N GLN A 162 -19.68 2.72 -29.11
CA GLN A 162 -19.49 3.78 -30.11
C GLN A 162 -19.69 3.25 -31.53
N HIS A 163 -19.11 2.09 -31.85
CA HIS A 163 -19.28 1.47 -33.18
C HIS A 163 -20.75 1.17 -33.46
N LYS A 164 -21.43 0.48 -32.57
CA LYS A 164 -22.85 0.13 -32.72
C LYS A 164 -23.75 1.35 -32.86
N LEU A 165 -23.56 2.35 -31.98
CA LEU A 165 -24.35 3.59 -32.07
C LEU A 165 -24.08 4.36 -33.36
N SER A 166 -22.87 4.29 -33.94
CA SER A 166 -22.53 4.95 -35.22
C SER A 166 -23.15 4.24 -36.43
N GLU A 167 -23.45 2.93 -36.31
CA GLU A 167 -24.23 2.21 -37.33
C GLU A 167 -25.71 2.71 -37.35
N ASP A 168 -26.29 2.92 -36.14
CA ASP A 168 -27.69 3.38 -36.04
C ASP A 168 -27.85 4.89 -36.27
N VAL A 169 -26.86 5.70 -35.89
CA VAL A 169 -26.85 7.16 -35.98
C VAL A 169 -25.48 7.64 -36.51
N PRO A 170 -25.30 7.71 -37.84
CA PRO A 170 -24.00 8.04 -38.47
C PRO A 170 -23.41 9.40 -38.06
N GLU A 171 -24.23 10.34 -37.57
CA GLU A 171 -23.77 11.64 -37.06
C GLU A 171 -22.90 11.51 -35.81
N LEU A 172 -23.09 10.47 -34.99
CA LEU A 172 -22.29 10.22 -33.80
C LEU A 172 -20.81 9.92 -34.15
N ALA A 173 -20.53 9.30 -35.29
CA ALA A 173 -19.18 9.09 -35.79
C ALA A 173 -18.41 10.42 -35.97
N LYS A 174 -19.11 11.53 -36.28
CA LYS A 174 -18.51 12.86 -36.47
C LYS A 174 -18.13 13.53 -35.15
N LEU A 175 -18.69 13.09 -34.01
CA LEU A 175 -18.35 13.61 -32.69
C LEU A 175 -16.99 13.10 -32.20
N GLY A 176 -16.59 11.89 -32.66
CA GLY A 176 -15.30 11.29 -32.36
C GLY A 176 -14.98 11.30 -30.84
N SER A 177 -13.75 11.61 -30.49
CA SER A 177 -13.28 11.70 -29.09
C SER A 177 -13.74 12.96 -28.33
N LYS A 178 -14.52 13.86 -28.98
CA LYS A 178 -14.98 15.09 -28.33
C LYS A 178 -16.00 14.84 -27.22
N VAL A 179 -16.77 13.76 -27.34
CA VAL A 179 -17.77 13.36 -26.36
C VAL A 179 -17.46 11.94 -25.90
N PRO A 180 -17.30 11.71 -24.58
CA PRO A 180 -17.09 10.35 -24.08
C PRO A 180 -18.35 9.51 -24.35
N MET A 181 -18.13 8.27 -24.78
CA MET A 181 -19.23 7.35 -25.08
C MET A 181 -19.60 6.54 -23.84
N ILE A 182 -20.72 5.84 -23.89
CA ILE A 182 -21.23 5.00 -22.84
C ILE A 182 -20.29 3.81 -22.60
N SER A 183 -19.97 3.55 -21.34
CA SER A 183 -19.26 2.34 -20.91
C SER A 183 -19.73 1.94 -19.54
N HIS A 184 -19.47 0.68 -19.14
CA HIS A 184 -19.57 0.35 -17.74
C HIS A 184 -18.38 0.93 -16.99
N ASN A 185 -18.62 1.27 -15.74
CA ASN A 185 -17.59 1.70 -14.80
C ASN A 185 -17.80 0.97 -13.47
N GLN A 186 -16.74 0.90 -12.71
CA GLN A 186 -16.70 0.13 -11.47
C GLN A 186 -15.67 0.70 -10.51
N ARG A 187 -15.84 0.31 -9.24
CA ARG A 187 -14.84 0.60 -8.21
C ARG A 187 -13.55 -0.18 -8.53
N ASN A 188 -12.45 0.52 -8.37
CA ASN A 188 -11.11 -0.07 -8.46
C ASN A 188 -10.39 0.14 -7.14
N ARG A 189 -9.73 -0.91 -6.65
CA ARG A 189 -8.86 -0.87 -5.48
C ARG A 189 -7.44 -1.18 -5.93
N THR A 190 -6.54 -0.22 -5.72
CA THR A 190 -5.15 -0.32 -6.15
C THR A 190 -4.21 -0.18 -4.97
N THR A 191 -3.27 -1.12 -4.88
CA THR A 191 -2.19 -1.15 -3.89
C THR A 191 -0.86 -0.87 -4.59
N LEU A 192 -0.06 0.03 -4.00
CA LEU A 192 1.30 0.32 -4.42
C LEU A 192 2.23 0.17 -3.20
N MET A 193 3.29 -0.62 -3.34
CA MET A 193 4.27 -0.86 -2.29
C MET A 193 5.69 -0.69 -2.84
N MET A 194 6.57 -0.09 -2.03
CA MET A 194 8.00 0.02 -2.31
C MET A 194 8.80 -0.51 -1.13
N GLU A 195 9.75 -1.43 -1.38
CA GLU A 195 10.69 -1.90 -0.36
C GLU A 195 12.06 -1.27 -0.58
N VAL A 196 12.53 -0.55 0.43
CA VAL A 196 13.72 0.31 0.37
C VAL A 196 14.65 0.06 1.57
N PRO A 197 15.96 0.34 1.45
CA PRO A 197 16.88 0.36 2.58
C PRO A 197 16.46 1.37 3.65
N GLU A 198 16.93 1.17 4.89
CA GLU A 198 16.59 2.00 6.05
C GLU A 198 16.75 3.51 5.82
N HIS A 199 17.83 3.91 5.14
CA HIS A 199 18.21 5.32 4.92
C HIS A 199 17.42 6.00 3.80
N VAL A 200 16.63 5.25 3.02
CA VAL A 200 15.83 5.79 1.91
C VAL A 200 14.46 6.21 2.44
N GLU A 201 14.05 7.42 2.09
CA GLU A 201 12.72 7.95 2.44
C GLU A 201 11.81 7.93 1.20
N VAL A 202 10.59 7.40 1.37
CA VAL A 202 9.52 7.40 0.38
C VAL A 202 8.26 7.91 1.07
N GLU A 203 7.65 8.95 0.48
CA GLU A 203 6.48 9.58 1.06
C GLU A 203 5.19 8.84 0.65
N ALA A 204 4.38 8.41 1.64
CA ALA A 204 3.13 7.72 1.37
C ALA A 204 2.12 8.59 0.60
N ASP A 205 2.10 9.94 0.85
CA ASP A 205 1.24 10.87 0.11
C ASP A 205 1.58 10.89 -1.37
N ASP A 206 2.88 10.83 -1.71
CA ASP A 206 3.33 10.71 -3.08
C ASP A 206 2.85 9.42 -3.76
N LEU A 207 2.88 8.31 -3.02
CA LEU A 207 2.37 7.03 -3.53
C LEU A 207 0.86 7.07 -3.74
N ILE A 208 0.11 7.70 -2.82
CA ILE A 208 -1.34 7.90 -2.95
C ILE A 208 -1.65 8.75 -4.19
N ASP A 209 -0.94 9.86 -4.39
CA ASP A 209 -1.13 10.74 -5.55
C ASP A 209 -0.83 10.03 -6.87
N ILE A 210 0.19 9.16 -6.89
CA ILE A 210 0.52 8.32 -8.06
C ILE A 210 -0.63 7.36 -8.36
N VAL A 211 -1.17 6.67 -7.35
CA VAL A 211 -2.27 5.72 -7.52
C VAL A 211 -3.52 6.44 -8.03
N GLU A 212 -3.99 7.47 -7.31
CA GLU A 212 -5.21 8.22 -7.70
C GLU A 212 -5.08 8.82 -9.11
N GLY A 213 -3.92 9.40 -9.42
CA GLY A 213 -3.67 9.97 -10.75
C GLY A 213 -3.54 8.92 -11.86
N SER A 214 -3.50 7.62 -11.54
CA SER A 214 -3.44 6.53 -12.53
C SER A 214 -4.77 5.85 -12.76
N LEU A 215 -5.80 6.14 -11.96
CA LEU A 215 -7.17 5.66 -12.16
C LEU A 215 -7.90 6.48 -13.24
N SER A 216 -9.04 5.98 -13.72
CA SER A 216 -9.89 6.73 -14.65
C SER A 216 -10.43 7.99 -13.98
N SER A 217 -10.83 7.89 -12.70
CA SER A 217 -11.19 9.01 -11.84
C SER A 217 -11.01 8.62 -10.37
N PRO A 218 -10.60 9.54 -9.47
CA PRO A 218 -10.75 9.34 -8.04
C PRO A 218 -12.23 9.29 -7.66
N THR A 219 -12.53 8.78 -6.47
CA THR A 219 -13.85 8.82 -5.83
C THR A 219 -13.80 9.72 -4.60
N TYR A 220 -14.95 10.24 -4.16
CA TYR A 220 -15.03 11.18 -3.04
C TYR A 220 -16.19 10.82 -2.12
N GLY A 221 -16.03 11.06 -0.83
CA GLY A 221 -17.04 10.82 0.18
C GLY A 221 -18.26 11.77 0.08
N ILE A 222 -18.08 12.96 -0.51
CA ILE A 222 -19.16 13.94 -0.70
C ILE A 222 -19.07 14.52 -2.11
N LEU A 223 -20.14 14.35 -2.88
CA LEU A 223 -20.34 14.96 -4.19
C LEU A 223 -21.68 15.68 -4.25
N LYS A 224 -21.78 16.77 -4.99
CA LYS A 224 -23.03 17.35 -5.47
C LYS A 224 -23.26 16.95 -6.93
N ARG A 225 -24.45 17.23 -7.47
CA ARG A 225 -24.83 16.85 -8.84
C ARG A 225 -23.80 17.24 -9.91
N ASP A 226 -23.25 18.45 -9.82
CA ASP A 226 -22.23 18.90 -10.77
C ASP A 226 -20.90 18.14 -10.58
N ASP A 227 -20.51 17.86 -9.33
CA ASP A 227 -19.33 17.03 -9.05
C ASP A 227 -19.51 15.59 -9.53
N GLU A 228 -20.71 15.00 -9.35
CA GLU A 228 -21.05 13.66 -9.85
C GLU A 228 -20.89 13.60 -11.37
N ALA A 229 -21.43 14.60 -12.08
CA ALA A 229 -21.29 14.69 -13.53
C ALA A 229 -19.83 14.80 -13.95
N MET A 230 -19.01 15.59 -13.25
CA MET A 230 -17.58 15.75 -13.54
C MET A 230 -16.79 14.45 -13.32
N VAL A 231 -17.06 13.72 -12.23
CA VAL A 231 -16.43 12.44 -11.94
C VAL A 231 -16.73 11.42 -13.04
N VAL A 232 -18.02 11.31 -13.44
CA VAL A 232 -18.44 10.40 -14.53
C VAL A 232 -17.80 10.79 -15.85
N MET A 233 -17.85 12.07 -16.21
CA MET A 233 -17.22 12.56 -17.45
C MET A 233 -15.70 12.31 -17.46
N LYS A 234 -15.02 12.53 -16.35
CA LYS A 234 -13.58 12.30 -16.20
C LYS A 234 -13.23 10.83 -16.40
N ALA A 235 -13.98 9.92 -15.75
CA ALA A 235 -13.78 8.50 -15.90
C ALA A 235 -13.94 8.03 -17.35
N HIS A 236 -14.97 8.51 -18.05
CA HIS A 236 -15.25 8.12 -19.44
C HIS A 236 -14.37 8.85 -20.47
N ARG A 237 -13.74 9.97 -20.11
CA ARG A 237 -12.69 10.61 -20.95
C ARG A 237 -11.31 9.96 -20.77
N ASN A 238 -11.14 9.17 -19.73
CA ASN A 238 -9.89 8.49 -19.39
C ASN A 238 -10.16 7.00 -19.08
N PRO A 239 -10.78 6.25 -20.02
CA PRO A 239 -11.08 4.84 -19.81
C PRO A 239 -9.78 4.04 -19.67
N LYS A 240 -9.75 3.10 -18.72
CA LYS A 240 -8.57 2.28 -18.43
C LYS A 240 -8.94 0.87 -18.03
N PHE A 241 -8.19 -0.09 -18.54
CA PHE A 241 -8.12 -1.43 -18.00
C PHE A 241 -7.30 -1.45 -16.70
N VAL A 242 -7.43 -2.51 -15.91
CA VAL A 242 -6.59 -2.70 -14.72
C VAL A 242 -5.10 -2.77 -15.07
N GLU A 243 -4.77 -3.31 -16.26
CA GLU A 243 -3.43 -3.37 -16.81
C GLU A 243 -2.86 -1.97 -17.08
N ASP A 244 -3.69 -1.06 -17.58
CA ASP A 244 -3.29 0.32 -17.87
C ASP A 244 -3.02 1.08 -16.56
N VAL A 245 -3.83 0.84 -15.52
CA VAL A 245 -3.60 1.41 -14.19
C VAL A 245 -2.24 0.98 -13.66
N VAL A 246 -1.92 -0.33 -13.73
CA VAL A 246 -0.62 -0.86 -13.29
C VAL A 246 0.52 -0.24 -14.08
N ARG A 247 0.44 -0.20 -15.43
CA ARG A 247 1.49 0.39 -16.29
C ARG A 247 1.70 1.87 -16.02
N ASP A 248 0.62 2.64 -15.85
CA ASP A 248 0.71 4.07 -15.55
C ASP A 248 1.39 4.34 -14.21
N ILE A 249 1.09 3.55 -13.19
CA ILE A 249 1.73 3.65 -11.87
C ILE A 249 3.22 3.37 -12.01
N LEU A 250 3.61 2.29 -12.70
CA LEU A 250 5.02 1.93 -12.89
C LEU A 250 5.79 3.03 -13.63
N GLY A 251 5.22 3.61 -14.69
CA GLY A 251 5.83 4.73 -15.40
C GLY A 251 5.98 5.99 -14.54
N LYS A 252 5.01 6.29 -13.66
CA LYS A 252 5.12 7.42 -12.72
C LYS A 252 6.15 7.17 -11.64
N ILE A 253 6.26 5.94 -11.13
CA ILE A 253 7.28 5.53 -10.17
C ILE A 253 8.67 5.73 -10.75
N LEU A 254 8.94 5.26 -11.97
CA LEU A 254 10.22 5.46 -12.64
C LEU A 254 10.60 6.94 -12.77
N LYS A 255 9.64 7.78 -13.16
CA LYS A 255 9.87 9.23 -13.30
C LYS A 255 10.16 9.90 -11.97
N LYS A 256 9.41 9.57 -10.91
CA LYS A 256 9.54 10.19 -9.60
C LYS A 256 10.78 9.72 -8.87
N TYR A 257 11.07 8.43 -8.90
CA TYR A 257 12.13 7.80 -8.13
C TYR A 257 13.34 7.40 -8.99
N LYS A 258 13.62 8.15 -10.05
CA LYS A 258 14.71 7.89 -11.01
C LYS A 258 16.11 7.82 -10.39
N ARG A 259 16.30 8.34 -9.16
CA ARG A 259 17.60 8.36 -8.45
C ARG A 259 17.76 7.22 -7.44
N LEU A 260 16.71 6.44 -7.17
CA LEU A 260 16.81 5.31 -6.27
C LEU A 260 17.56 4.16 -6.94
N ASP A 261 18.12 3.30 -6.10
CA ASP A 261 18.90 2.13 -6.52
C ASP A 261 18.03 1.11 -7.30
N ASP A 262 18.66 0.40 -8.23
CA ASP A 262 18.01 -0.61 -9.07
C ASP A 262 17.43 -1.78 -8.27
N SER A 263 17.96 -2.05 -7.08
CA SER A 263 17.50 -3.11 -6.19
C SER A 263 16.20 -2.79 -5.45
N VAL A 264 15.68 -1.57 -5.53
CA VAL A 264 14.41 -1.19 -4.90
C VAL A 264 13.26 -1.98 -5.50
N HIS A 265 12.56 -2.77 -4.68
CA HIS A 265 11.41 -3.56 -5.08
C HIS A 265 10.16 -2.69 -5.15
N VAL A 266 9.38 -2.90 -6.19
CA VAL A 266 8.08 -2.25 -6.42
C VAL A 266 7.03 -3.32 -6.66
N THR A 267 5.91 -3.23 -5.95
CA THR A 267 4.73 -4.08 -6.18
C THR A 267 3.54 -3.19 -6.44
N VAL A 268 2.89 -3.40 -7.57
CA VAL A 268 1.63 -2.73 -7.93
C VAL A 268 0.58 -3.80 -8.18
N ARG A 269 -0.56 -3.67 -7.52
CA ARG A 269 -1.72 -4.54 -7.68
C ARG A 269 -2.96 -3.68 -7.90
N SER A 270 -3.74 -3.97 -8.93
CA SER A 270 -5.00 -3.29 -9.22
C SER A 270 -6.11 -4.32 -9.40
N GLU A 271 -7.24 -4.11 -8.74
CA GLU A 271 -8.43 -4.95 -8.83
C GLU A 271 -9.66 -4.08 -9.08
N SER A 272 -10.40 -4.37 -10.14
CA SER A 272 -11.67 -3.73 -10.48
C SER A 272 -12.83 -4.67 -10.11
N GLU A 273 -13.78 -4.17 -9.31
CA GLU A 273 -15.02 -4.84 -8.96
C GLU A 273 -16.01 -4.70 -10.13
N GLU A 274 -15.91 -5.61 -11.11
CA GLU A 274 -16.63 -5.49 -12.37
C GLU A 274 -18.15 -5.39 -12.19
N SER A 275 -18.76 -4.35 -12.81
CA SER A 275 -20.19 -4.07 -12.65
C SER A 275 -21.10 -4.94 -13.52
N ILE A 276 -20.60 -5.44 -14.66
CA ILE A 276 -21.39 -6.26 -15.61
C ILE A 276 -21.00 -7.74 -15.60
N HIS A 277 -19.94 -8.11 -14.89
CA HIS A 277 -19.44 -9.47 -14.76
C HIS A 277 -19.58 -9.98 -13.33
N LYS A 278 -19.58 -11.32 -13.15
CA LYS A 278 -19.64 -11.96 -11.82
C LYS A 278 -18.25 -12.18 -11.20
N HIS A 279 -17.21 -11.78 -11.86
CA HIS A 279 -15.81 -11.86 -11.44
C HIS A 279 -15.18 -10.46 -11.48
N ASN A 280 -14.10 -10.27 -10.75
CA ASN A 280 -13.29 -9.07 -10.78
C ASN A 280 -12.20 -9.19 -11.84
N ALA A 281 -11.75 -8.05 -12.36
CA ALA A 281 -10.54 -7.97 -13.18
C ALA A 281 -9.35 -7.64 -12.28
N PHE A 282 -8.19 -8.26 -12.56
CA PHE A 282 -7.01 -8.15 -11.71
C PHE A 282 -5.74 -8.06 -12.53
N ALA A 283 -4.84 -7.15 -12.17
CA ALA A 283 -3.48 -7.05 -12.70
C ALA A 283 -2.47 -6.78 -11.58
N GLU A 284 -1.30 -7.39 -11.69
CA GLU A 284 -0.20 -7.22 -10.73
C GLU A 284 1.15 -7.20 -11.45
N ARG A 285 2.06 -6.38 -10.94
CA ARG A 285 3.48 -6.45 -11.27
C ARG A 285 4.30 -6.38 -10.00
N ILE A 286 5.18 -7.38 -9.83
CA ILE A 286 6.22 -7.42 -8.81
C ILE A 286 7.55 -7.33 -9.55
N THR A 287 8.38 -6.34 -9.24
CA THR A 287 9.58 -6.04 -10.01
C THR A 287 10.58 -5.21 -9.19
N THR A 288 11.71 -4.88 -9.77
CA THR A 288 12.65 -3.88 -9.24
C THR A 288 12.70 -2.65 -10.15
N LEU A 289 13.25 -1.54 -9.65
CA LEU A 289 13.46 -0.34 -10.47
C LEU A 289 14.41 -0.62 -11.64
N GLY A 290 15.43 -1.47 -11.44
CA GLY A 290 16.36 -1.88 -12.50
C GLY A 290 15.65 -2.60 -13.64
N GLU A 291 14.84 -3.62 -13.35
CA GLU A 291 14.04 -4.34 -14.35
C GLU A 291 13.06 -3.43 -15.10
N LEU A 292 12.50 -2.42 -14.43
CA LEU A 292 11.60 -1.46 -15.09
C LEU A 292 12.36 -0.55 -16.06
N ARG A 293 13.56 -0.07 -15.68
CA ARG A 293 14.41 0.74 -16.56
C ARG A 293 14.81 -0.02 -17.83
N GLU A 294 15.25 -1.27 -17.67
CA GLU A 294 15.57 -2.14 -18.80
C GLU A 294 14.37 -2.39 -19.73
N SER A 295 13.15 -2.40 -19.17
CA SER A 295 11.92 -2.61 -19.95
C SER A 295 11.46 -1.35 -20.70
N GLU A 296 11.82 -0.14 -20.23
CA GLU A 296 11.49 1.15 -20.87
C GLU A 296 12.43 1.43 -22.06
N GLU A 297 13.67 0.89 -22.05
CA GLU A 297 14.66 1.06 -23.11
C GLU A 297 14.43 0.15 -24.33
N ARG A 298 13.51 -0.82 -24.26
CA ARG A 298 13.13 -1.73 -25.34
C ARG A 298 11.91 -1.24 -26.11
#